data_4dc2f6a3cc79aabd569aabb7525404dc
#
_entry.id   4dc2f6a3cc79aabd569aabb7525404dc
#
_cell.length_a   1.000
_cell.length_b   1.000
_cell.length_c   1.000
_cell.angle_alpha   90.00
_cell.angle_beta   90.00
_cell.angle_gamma   90.00
#
_symmetry.space_group_name_H-M   'P 1'
#
loop_
_entity.id
_entity.type
_entity.pdbx_description
1 polymer ?
#
loop_
_entity_poly.entity_id
_entity_poly.type
_entity_poly.pdbx_seq_one_letter_code
_entity_poly.pdbx_strand_id
1 'polypeptide(L)'
;MIRNIVFDIGNVLIGFDAMEYLTSLFGTEKAVRIAEAVFGTGYWQELDIARLSEEEILELFYSAAPDLRDEIKESFDRIGECVTRLDWPVPLMDSLKEKGYGIYFLSNMSEHVKASNRAAFDFVSHMDGGVWSCDVHTIKPDTDIYKILFEKYGLVPEECIFIDDHKENIDVAKKLGMKGIVFRDHDQLIADLDKALTKDASHDRITVLCYGDSNTYGYDPETCGRYPYEKRWTTLLGGMLGSRYEVISEGLNGRTTAYDRQGAAWKNGASSFTACLGTHKPVDYVIIMLGTNDCDEELGLSAVDIADGMETLVRMVEEETPALQGYVPEIIVAAPAAIQGDIEKSPFADKLTEASVKNSLEIGPLYRKIAEWHGARFADTTSGIEISQDCEHLTEKGHRQIAELFFDVIKAEL
;
A
#
# COMPACT_ATOMS: atom_id res chain seq x y z
N MET A 1 1.26 -4.38 12.78
CA MET A 1 2.47 -5.24 12.67
C MET A 1 2.08 -6.55 12.02
N ILE A 2 2.82 -7.01 11.01
CA ILE A 2 2.55 -8.30 10.39
C ILE A 2 2.88 -9.42 11.39
N ARG A 3 1.97 -10.37 11.49
CA ARG A 3 2.10 -11.56 12.35
C ARG A 3 1.91 -12.85 11.57
N ASN A 4 1.24 -12.78 10.43
CA ASN A 4 0.85 -13.97 9.68
C ASN A 4 1.21 -13.81 8.21
N ILE A 5 1.69 -14.90 7.61
CA ILE A 5 1.97 -14.98 6.18
C ILE A 5 1.09 -16.07 5.60
N VAL A 6 0.30 -15.71 4.61
CA VAL A 6 -0.65 -16.58 3.93
C VAL A 6 -0.16 -16.83 2.52
N PHE A 7 0.01 -18.09 2.14
CA PHE A 7 0.47 -18.47 0.82
C PHE A 7 -0.68 -19.06 -0.02
N ASP A 8 -0.74 -18.73 -1.29
CA ASP A 8 -1.30 -19.68 -2.26
C ASP A 8 -0.37 -20.88 -2.40
N ILE A 9 -0.89 -21.95 -3.00
CA ILE A 9 -0.15 -23.19 -3.18
C ILE A 9 0.22 -23.41 -4.65
N GLY A 10 -0.76 -23.39 -5.56
CA GLY A 10 -0.53 -23.61 -6.97
C GLY A 10 0.40 -22.57 -7.57
N ASN A 11 1.44 -22.98 -8.31
CA ASN A 11 2.46 -22.10 -8.89
C ASN A 11 3.19 -21.15 -7.92
N VAL A 12 2.93 -21.29 -6.60
CA VAL A 12 3.65 -20.58 -5.54
C VAL A 12 4.49 -21.55 -4.74
N LEU A 13 3.90 -22.55 -4.10
CA LEU A 13 4.59 -23.54 -3.24
C LEU A 13 4.82 -24.88 -3.93
N ILE A 14 4.11 -25.13 -5.02
CA ILE A 14 4.30 -26.26 -5.93
C ILE A 14 4.32 -25.75 -7.37
N GLY A 15 4.99 -26.47 -8.26
CA GLY A 15 4.85 -26.27 -9.69
C GLY A 15 3.60 -27.01 -10.22
N PHE A 16 2.88 -26.38 -11.14
CA PHE A 16 1.74 -26.96 -11.84
C PHE A 16 1.78 -26.56 -13.31
N ASP A 17 2.45 -27.37 -14.16
CA ASP A 17 2.55 -27.12 -15.60
C ASP A 17 1.72 -28.11 -16.39
N ALA A 18 0.45 -27.76 -16.59
CA ALA A 18 -0.49 -28.57 -17.36
C ALA A 18 -0.07 -28.78 -18.81
N MET A 19 0.56 -27.75 -19.44
CA MET A 19 0.93 -27.87 -20.85
C MET A 19 2.14 -28.77 -21.06
N GLU A 20 3.18 -28.68 -20.22
CA GLU A 20 4.33 -29.58 -20.26
C GLU A 20 3.87 -31.02 -20.01
N TYR A 21 3.06 -31.22 -18.97
CA TYR A 21 2.49 -32.51 -18.63
C TYR A 21 1.70 -33.15 -19.78
N LEU A 22 0.70 -32.45 -20.32
CA LEU A 22 -0.12 -32.98 -21.42
C LEU A 22 0.69 -33.20 -22.70
N THR A 23 1.66 -32.31 -22.97
CA THR A 23 2.52 -32.47 -24.14
C THR A 23 3.40 -33.73 -24.02
N SER A 24 3.87 -34.04 -22.84
CA SER A 24 4.67 -35.26 -22.59
C SER A 24 3.89 -36.55 -22.80
N LEU A 25 2.58 -36.51 -22.53
CA LEU A 25 1.71 -37.68 -22.67
C LEU A 25 1.20 -37.89 -24.12
N PHE A 26 0.77 -36.79 -24.77
CA PHE A 26 -0.04 -36.91 -25.99
C PHE A 26 0.52 -36.11 -27.17
N GLY A 27 1.63 -35.41 -27.00
CA GLY A 27 2.16 -34.49 -28.01
C GLY A 27 1.38 -33.16 -28.07
N THR A 28 2.01 -32.12 -28.65
CA THR A 28 1.54 -30.73 -28.58
C THR A 28 0.12 -30.51 -29.12
N GLU A 29 -0.24 -31.14 -30.25
CA GLU A 29 -1.55 -30.94 -30.88
C GLU A 29 -2.71 -31.38 -29.99
N LYS A 30 -2.64 -32.60 -29.41
CA LYS A 30 -3.66 -33.09 -28.48
C LYS A 30 -3.61 -32.34 -27.16
N ALA A 31 -2.42 -32.00 -26.64
CA ALA A 31 -2.24 -31.29 -25.40
C ALA A 31 -3.00 -29.94 -25.39
N VAL A 32 -2.90 -29.16 -26.46
CA VAL A 32 -3.63 -27.88 -26.59
C VAL A 32 -5.14 -28.08 -26.50
N ARG A 33 -5.67 -29.07 -27.21
CA ARG A 33 -7.10 -29.35 -27.22
C ARG A 33 -7.61 -29.88 -25.88
N ILE A 34 -6.84 -30.75 -25.23
CA ILE A 34 -7.18 -31.27 -23.90
C ILE A 34 -7.11 -30.11 -22.86
N ALA A 35 -6.08 -29.29 -22.90
CA ALA A 35 -5.94 -28.13 -22.02
C ALA A 35 -7.12 -27.16 -22.17
N GLU A 36 -7.55 -26.88 -23.40
CA GLU A 36 -8.74 -26.04 -23.65
C GLU A 36 -10.01 -26.68 -23.08
N ALA A 37 -10.21 -27.99 -23.28
CA ALA A 37 -11.38 -28.69 -22.79
C ALA A 37 -11.44 -28.81 -21.25
N VAL A 38 -10.29 -28.97 -20.59
CA VAL A 38 -10.19 -29.21 -19.15
C VAL A 38 -10.06 -27.87 -18.39
N PHE A 39 -9.14 -27.00 -18.80
CA PHE A 39 -8.80 -25.77 -18.06
C PHE A 39 -9.39 -24.50 -18.69
N GLY A 40 -9.67 -24.49 -20.00
CA GLY A 40 -10.16 -23.31 -20.72
C GLY A 40 -11.67 -23.05 -20.59
N THR A 41 -12.45 -24.03 -20.17
CA THR A 41 -13.94 -23.98 -20.14
C THR A 41 -14.52 -23.46 -18.82
N GLY A 42 -13.71 -23.31 -17.77
CA GLY A 42 -14.18 -23.01 -16.41
C GLY A 42 -14.70 -24.24 -15.63
N TYR A 43 -14.80 -25.41 -16.25
CA TYR A 43 -15.25 -26.63 -15.56
C TYR A 43 -14.28 -27.11 -14.49
N TRP A 44 -12.98 -26.80 -14.63
CA TRP A 44 -11.97 -27.09 -13.60
C TRP A 44 -12.28 -26.41 -12.27
N GLN A 45 -12.84 -25.20 -12.32
CA GLN A 45 -13.24 -24.47 -11.11
C GLN A 45 -14.35 -25.18 -10.34
N GLU A 46 -15.26 -25.88 -11.02
CA GLU A 46 -16.30 -26.69 -10.34
C GLU A 46 -15.69 -27.86 -9.56
N LEU A 47 -14.57 -28.42 -10.05
CA LEU A 47 -13.78 -29.42 -9.31
C LEU A 47 -13.14 -28.81 -8.05
N ASP A 48 -12.57 -27.59 -8.15
CA ASP A 48 -11.96 -26.90 -7.02
C ASP A 48 -13.00 -26.44 -5.98
N ILE A 49 -14.25 -26.21 -6.39
CA ILE A 49 -15.38 -25.89 -5.51
C ILE A 49 -16.00 -27.15 -4.89
N ALA A 50 -15.76 -28.31 -5.51
CA ALA A 50 -16.36 -29.59 -5.13
C ALA A 50 -17.93 -29.59 -5.08
N ARG A 51 -18.56 -28.91 -6.06
CA ARG A 51 -20.04 -28.92 -6.22
C ARG A 51 -20.55 -30.11 -7.02
N LEU A 52 -19.73 -30.60 -7.95
CA LEU A 52 -20.01 -31.72 -8.82
C LEU A 52 -19.10 -32.90 -8.45
N SER A 53 -19.55 -34.09 -8.69
CA SER A 53 -18.71 -35.29 -8.58
C SER A 53 -17.66 -35.34 -9.70
N GLU A 54 -16.58 -36.10 -9.50
CA GLU A 54 -15.56 -36.30 -10.53
C GLU A 54 -16.15 -36.88 -11.84
N GLU A 55 -17.15 -37.74 -11.74
CA GLU A 55 -17.84 -38.31 -12.90
C GLU A 55 -18.61 -37.26 -13.69
N GLU A 56 -19.33 -36.37 -13.00
CA GLU A 56 -20.04 -35.24 -13.63
C GLU A 56 -19.07 -34.27 -14.31
N ILE A 57 -17.94 -33.95 -13.67
CA ILE A 57 -16.88 -33.08 -14.23
C ILE A 57 -16.25 -33.74 -15.47
N LEU A 58 -15.93 -35.02 -15.41
CA LEU A 58 -15.39 -35.75 -16.56
C LEU A 58 -16.34 -35.73 -17.76
N GLU A 59 -17.66 -35.89 -17.56
CA GLU A 59 -18.62 -35.76 -18.65
C GLU A 59 -18.66 -34.35 -19.26
N LEU A 60 -18.45 -33.30 -18.47
CA LEU A 60 -18.29 -31.93 -18.99
C LEU A 60 -17.03 -31.79 -19.85
N PHE A 61 -15.88 -32.30 -19.38
CA PHE A 61 -14.64 -32.31 -20.16
C PHE A 61 -14.79 -33.12 -21.47
N TYR A 62 -15.43 -34.29 -21.41
CA TYR A 62 -15.70 -35.10 -22.60
C TYR A 62 -16.64 -34.41 -23.60
N SER A 63 -17.60 -33.62 -23.11
CA SER A 63 -18.49 -32.86 -23.99
C SER A 63 -17.76 -31.75 -24.74
N ALA A 64 -16.70 -31.21 -24.17
CA ALA A 64 -15.88 -30.19 -24.80
C ALA A 64 -14.92 -30.75 -25.88
N ALA A 65 -14.46 -32.01 -25.73
CA ALA A 65 -13.61 -32.70 -26.73
C ALA A 65 -13.97 -34.18 -26.81
N PRO A 66 -15.09 -34.52 -27.46
CA PRO A 66 -15.63 -35.90 -27.44
C PRO A 66 -14.73 -36.97 -28.09
N ASP A 67 -13.90 -36.56 -29.03
CA ASP A 67 -12.93 -37.43 -29.73
C ASP A 67 -11.63 -37.67 -28.94
N LEU A 68 -11.45 -37.02 -27.79
CA LEU A 68 -10.29 -37.16 -26.90
C LEU A 68 -10.67 -37.72 -25.52
N ARG A 69 -11.79 -38.43 -25.43
CA ARG A 69 -12.35 -38.96 -24.17
C ARG A 69 -11.35 -39.81 -23.39
N ASP A 70 -10.65 -40.70 -24.06
CA ASP A 70 -9.67 -41.58 -23.42
C ASP A 70 -8.45 -40.84 -22.91
N GLU A 71 -7.94 -39.90 -23.70
CA GLU A 71 -6.79 -39.05 -23.31
C GLU A 71 -7.13 -38.13 -22.16
N ILE A 72 -8.34 -37.55 -22.16
CA ILE A 72 -8.84 -36.72 -21.05
C ILE A 72 -8.91 -37.54 -19.75
N LYS A 73 -9.47 -38.78 -19.85
CA LYS A 73 -9.54 -39.67 -18.69
C LYS A 73 -8.18 -40.04 -18.17
N GLU A 74 -7.24 -40.43 -19.06
CA GLU A 74 -5.87 -40.77 -18.69
C GLU A 74 -5.16 -39.58 -18.03
N SER A 75 -5.28 -38.37 -18.60
CA SER A 75 -4.67 -37.17 -18.02
C SER A 75 -5.28 -36.83 -16.66
N PHE A 76 -6.58 -36.99 -16.48
CA PHE A 76 -7.24 -36.76 -15.21
C PHE A 76 -6.75 -37.75 -14.13
N ASP A 77 -6.71 -39.02 -14.44
CA ASP A 77 -6.28 -40.07 -13.49
C ASP A 77 -4.80 -39.92 -13.07
N ARG A 78 -3.98 -39.35 -13.93
CA ARG A 78 -2.54 -39.16 -13.71
C ARG A 78 -2.17 -37.70 -13.37
N ILE A 79 -3.13 -36.85 -13.02
CA ILE A 79 -2.92 -35.41 -12.80
C ILE A 79 -1.84 -35.12 -11.74
N GLY A 80 -1.58 -36.05 -10.84
CA GLY A 80 -0.50 -35.92 -9.86
C GLY A 80 0.89 -35.79 -10.48
N GLU A 81 1.07 -36.23 -11.73
CA GLU A 81 2.34 -36.09 -12.46
C GLU A 81 2.57 -34.63 -12.95
N CYS A 82 1.50 -33.82 -13.02
CA CYS A 82 1.57 -32.39 -13.29
C CYS A 82 2.09 -31.58 -12.08
N VAL A 83 2.03 -32.17 -10.89
CA VAL A 83 2.40 -31.48 -9.64
C VAL A 83 3.88 -31.72 -9.31
N THR A 84 4.66 -30.67 -9.29
CA THR A 84 6.09 -30.71 -8.95
C THR A 84 6.33 -30.13 -7.56
N ARG A 85 6.99 -30.91 -6.69
CA ARG A 85 7.48 -30.42 -5.38
C ARG A 85 8.63 -29.46 -5.58
N LEU A 86 8.60 -28.32 -4.87
CA LEU A 86 9.68 -27.36 -4.82
C LEU A 86 10.49 -27.53 -3.51
N ASP A 87 11.80 -27.25 -3.56
CA ASP A 87 12.69 -27.47 -2.42
C ASP A 87 12.77 -26.28 -1.45
N TRP A 88 12.41 -25.08 -1.89
CA TRP A 88 12.56 -23.84 -1.11
C TRP A 88 11.41 -23.54 -0.12
N PRO A 89 10.15 -24.03 -0.27
CA PRO A 89 9.04 -23.65 0.61
C PRO A 89 9.29 -24.02 2.07
N VAL A 90 9.70 -25.24 2.37
CA VAL A 90 9.93 -25.71 3.75
C VAL A 90 11.00 -24.89 4.46
N PRO A 91 12.23 -24.71 3.90
CA PRO A 91 13.24 -23.82 4.52
C PRO A 91 12.76 -22.40 4.78
N LEU A 92 11.99 -21.82 3.85
CA LEU A 92 11.44 -20.49 4.03
C LEU A 92 10.43 -20.44 5.19
N MET A 93 9.47 -21.38 5.23
CA MET A 93 8.47 -21.46 6.30
C MET A 93 9.11 -21.62 7.67
N ASP A 94 10.09 -22.52 7.79
CA ASP A 94 10.81 -22.76 9.05
C ASP A 94 11.53 -21.49 9.50
N SER A 95 12.21 -20.78 8.60
CA SER A 95 12.88 -19.51 8.90
C SER A 95 11.89 -18.41 9.34
N LEU A 96 10.70 -18.34 8.73
CA LEU A 96 9.66 -17.39 9.11
C LEU A 96 9.04 -17.74 10.48
N LYS A 97 8.84 -19.03 10.76
CA LYS A 97 8.35 -19.49 12.08
C LYS A 97 9.37 -19.25 13.19
N GLU A 98 10.65 -19.42 12.94
CA GLU A 98 11.71 -19.05 13.89
C GLU A 98 11.70 -17.56 14.24
N LYS A 99 11.27 -16.70 13.29
CA LYS A 99 11.05 -15.25 13.51
C LYS A 99 9.72 -14.94 14.20
N GLY A 100 8.88 -15.94 14.48
CA GLY A 100 7.62 -15.81 15.21
C GLY A 100 6.38 -15.52 14.34
N TYR A 101 6.46 -15.68 13.02
CA TYR A 101 5.31 -15.52 12.13
C TYR A 101 4.44 -16.78 12.10
N GLY A 102 3.11 -16.59 12.11
CA GLY A 102 2.16 -17.66 11.76
C GLY A 102 2.15 -17.90 10.25
N ILE A 103 2.11 -19.17 9.84
CA ILE A 103 2.18 -19.57 8.42
C ILE A 103 0.90 -20.28 8.03
N TYR A 104 0.18 -19.72 7.07
CA TYR A 104 -1.11 -20.25 6.60
C TYR A 104 -1.14 -20.38 5.08
N PHE A 105 -2.16 -21.07 4.58
CA PHE A 105 -2.44 -21.11 3.14
C PHE A 105 -3.90 -20.80 2.81
N LEU A 106 -4.14 -20.34 1.58
CA LEU A 106 -5.45 -20.13 0.99
C LEU A 106 -5.39 -20.54 -0.49
N SER A 107 -5.96 -21.68 -0.85
CA SER A 107 -5.74 -22.26 -2.17
C SER A 107 -7.02 -22.78 -2.84
N ASN A 108 -7.15 -22.48 -4.14
CA ASN A 108 -8.10 -23.14 -5.02
C ASN A 108 -7.50 -24.49 -5.40
N MET A 109 -8.03 -25.58 -4.84
CA MET A 109 -7.46 -26.92 -4.99
C MET A 109 -8.51 -27.99 -4.75
N SER A 110 -8.60 -28.92 -5.69
CA SER A 110 -9.51 -30.05 -5.56
C SER A 110 -8.93 -31.19 -4.70
N GLU A 111 -9.80 -31.99 -4.11
CA GLU A 111 -9.41 -33.22 -3.38
C GLU A 111 -8.67 -34.20 -4.30
N HIS A 112 -9.11 -34.30 -5.57
CA HIS A 112 -8.50 -35.18 -6.57
C HIS A 112 -7.02 -34.88 -6.77
N VAL A 113 -6.64 -33.59 -6.96
CA VAL A 113 -5.23 -33.17 -7.11
C VAL A 113 -4.44 -33.41 -5.84
N LYS A 114 -4.98 -33.09 -4.65
CA LYS A 114 -4.32 -33.35 -3.36
C LYS A 114 -4.04 -34.83 -3.15
N ALA A 115 -5.01 -35.69 -3.48
CA ALA A 115 -4.90 -37.14 -3.29
C ALA A 115 -3.92 -37.80 -4.27
N SER A 116 -3.79 -37.27 -5.48
CA SER A 116 -3.00 -37.85 -6.56
C SER A 116 -1.48 -37.75 -6.37
N ASN A 117 -0.99 -36.76 -5.61
CA ASN A 117 0.43 -36.59 -5.29
C ASN A 117 0.67 -36.03 -3.87
N ARG A 118 0.31 -36.81 -2.85
CA ARG A 118 0.43 -36.40 -1.44
C ARG A 118 1.85 -35.99 -1.03
N ALA A 119 2.86 -36.55 -1.67
CA ALA A 119 4.25 -36.24 -1.34
C ALA A 119 4.64 -34.80 -1.73
N ALA A 120 4.02 -34.23 -2.75
CA ALA A 120 4.29 -32.85 -3.16
C ALA A 120 3.71 -31.80 -2.17
N PHE A 121 2.82 -32.21 -1.29
CA PHE A 121 2.17 -31.36 -0.28
C PHE A 121 2.72 -31.58 1.14
N ASP A 122 3.91 -32.17 1.31
CA ASP A 122 4.53 -32.44 2.62
C ASP A 122 4.78 -31.18 3.43
N PHE A 123 5.03 -30.05 2.75
CA PHE A 123 5.22 -28.72 3.35
C PHE A 123 3.99 -28.23 4.17
N VAL A 124 2.78 -28.75 3.91
CA VAL A 124 1.58 -28.37 4.67
C VAL A 124 1.74 -28.69 6.16
N SER A 125 2.52 -29.71 6.51
CA SER A 125 2.84 -30.06 7.91
C SER A 125 3.69 -29.00 8.63
N HIS A 126 4.34 -28.09 7.90
CA HIS A 126 5.11 -26.95 8.42
C HIS A 126 4.24 -25.69 8.60
N MET A 127 2.98 -25.73 8.19
CA MET A 127 2.05 -24.61 8.31
C MET A 127 1.18 -24.73 9.58
N ASP A 128 0.69 -23.60 10.08
CA ASP A 128 -0.20 -23.54 11.24
C ASP A 128 -1.66 -23.82 10.86
N GLY A 129 -1.96 -23.81 9.57
CA GLY A 129 -3.24 -24.16 9.00
C GLY A 129 -3.52 -23.53 7.65
N GLY A 130 -4.77 -23.63 7.20
CA GLY A 130 -5.21 -23.00 5.94
C GLY A 130 -6.58 -23.45 5.51
N VAL A 131 -6.96 -22.99 4.31
CA VAL A 131 -8.25 -23.27 3.71
C VAL A 131 -8.06 -23.77 2.28
N TRP A 132 -8.61 -24.95 2.02
CA TRP A 132 -8.78 -25.51 0.68
C TRP A 132 -10.17 -25.13 0.18
N SER A 133 -10.28 -24.70 -1.05
CA SER A 133 -11.56 -24.33 -1.67
C SER A 133 -12.57 -25.48 -1.70
N CYS A 134 -12.11 -26.71 -1.95
CA CYS A 134 -12.95 -27.90 -1.98
C CYS A 134 -13.57 -28.23 -0.62
N ASP A 135 -12.95 -27.85 0.50
CA ASP A 135 -13.47 -28.08 1.85
C ASP A 135 -14.58 -27.08 2.24
N VAL A 136 -14.60 -25.90 1.59
CA VAL A 136 -15.48 -24.79 1.94
C VAL A 136 -16.41 -24.36 0.81
N HIS A 137 -16.34 -25.02 -0.35
CA HIS A 137 -17.19 -24.84 -1.53
C HIS A 137 -17.21 -23.41 -2.09
N THR A 138 -16.11 -22.69 -1.95
CA THR A 138 -15.89 -21.34 -2.50
C THR A 138 -14.43 -21.17 -2.89
N ILE A 139 -14.15 -20.35 -3.92
CA ILE A 139 -12.82 -20.16 -4.51
C ILE A 139 -12.40 -18.70 -4.49
N LYS A 140 -11.08 -18.42 -4.51
CA LYS A 140 -10.54 -17.10 -4.83
C LYS A 140 -10.94 -16.75 -6.29
N PRO A 141 -11.25 -15.49 -6.59
CA PRO A 141 -11.19 -14.27 -5.80
C PRO A 141 -12.47 -13.93 -5.00
N ASP A 142 -13.38 -14.89 -4.74
CA ASP A 142 -14.54 -14.62 -3.88
C ASP A 142 -14.08 -14.22 -2.46
N THR A 143 -14.66 -13.15 -1.92
CA THR A 143 -14.33 -12.64 -0.59
C THR A 143 -14.61 -13.61 0.54
N ASP A 144 -15.54 -14.55 0.33
CA ASP A 144 -15.99 -15.43 1.40
C ASP A 144 -14.93 -16.47 1.80
N ILE A 145 -14.09 -16.94 0.86
CA ILE A 145 -12.99 -17.85 1.20
C ILE A 145 -11.95 -17.18 2.11
N TYR A 146 -11.69 -15.88 1.92
CA TYR A 146 -10.79 -15.09 2.79
C TYR A 146 -11.39 -14.92 4.18
N LYS A 147 -12.68 -14.57 4.27
CA LYS A 147 -13.39 -14.43 5.55
C LYS A 147 -13.39 -15.75 6.33
N ILE A 148 -13.60 -16.87 5.66
CA ILE A 148 -13.51 -18.20 6.29
C ILE A 148 -12.13 -18.44 6.87
N LEU A 149 -11.05 -18.08 6.16
CA LEU A 149 -9.68 -18.17 6.69
C LEU A 149 -9.53 -17.32 7.96
N PHE A 150 -9.97 -16.05 7.92
CA PHE A 150 -9.88 -15.14 9.06
C PHE A 150 -10.64 -15.66 10.27
N GLU A 151 -11.88 -16.09 10.09
CA GLU A 151 -12.73 -16.61 11.16
C GLU A 151 -12.19 -17.92 11.76
N LYS A 152 -11.73 -18.84 10.89
CA LYS A 152 -11.25 -20.16 11.31
C LYS A 152 -10.02 -20.09 12.20
N TYR A 153 -9.13 -19.13 11.95
CA TYR A 153 -7.85 -19.02 12.67
C TYR A 153 -7.74 -17.76 13.53
N GLY A 154 -8.79 -16.94 13.60
CA GLY A 154 -8.78 -15.69 14.37
C GLY A 154 -7.79 -14.66 13.80
N LEU A 155 -7.59 -14.64 12.48
CA LEU A 155 -6.64 -13.74 11.83
C LEU A 155 -7.22 -12.34 11.69
N VAL A 156 -6.39 -11.35 11.95
CA VAL A 156 -6.69 -9.94 11.69
C VAL A 156 -6.11 -9.60 10.31
N PRO A 157 -6.93 -9.21 9.31
CA PRO A 157 -6.45 -8.99 7.95
C PRO A 157 -5.24 -8.05 7.84
N GLU A 158 -5.24 -6.95 8.60
CA GLU A 158 -4.17 -5.95 8.64
C GLU A 158 -2.85 -6.49 9.22
N GLU A 159 -2.89 -7.64 9.88
CA GLU A 159 -1.73 -8.35 10.41
C GLU A 159 -1.25 -9.48 9.49
N CYS A 160 -1.81 -9.58 8.27
CA CYS A 160 -1.52 -10.64 7.31
C CYS A 160 -0.88 -10.10 6.02
N ILE A 161 0.07 -10.88 5.47
CA ILE A 161 0.55 -10.74 4.09
C ILE A 161 0.01 -11.93 3.31
N PHE A 162 -0.63 -11.68 2.16
CA PHE A 162 -1.03 -12.72 1.22
C PHE A 162 -0.11 -12.76 0.01
N ILE A 163 0.32 -13.95 -0.37
CA ILE A 163 1.24 -14.23 -1.49
C ILE A 163 0.51 -15.13 -2.47
N ASP A 164 0.34 -14.67 -3.71
CA ASP A 164 -0.44 -15.37 -4.74
C ASP A 164 0.09 -14.94 -6.11
N ASP A 165 0.13 -15.83 -7.11
CA ASP A 165 0.60 -15.52 -8.47
C ASP A 165 -0.45 -14.75 -9.29
N HIS A 166 -1.72 -14.78 -8.88
CA HIS A 166 -2.80 -14.06 -9.51
C HIS A 166 -3.05 -12.70 -8.88
N LYS A 167 -2.80 -11.63 -9.66
CA LYS A 167 -3.03 -10.25 -9.21
C LYS A 167 -4.46 -10.00 -8.70
N GLU A 168 -5.47 -10.62 -9.32
CA GLU A 168 -6.88 -10.47 -8.94
C GLU A 168 -7.14 -10.95 -7.49
N ASN A 169 -6.51 -12.05 -7.09
CA ASN A 169 -6.59 -12.57 -5.72
C ASN A 169 -5.94 -11.60 -4.73
N ILE A 170 -4.79 -11.03 -5.10
CA ILE A 170 -4.09 -10.02 -4.30
C ILE A 170 -4.92 -8.73 -4.16
N ASP A 171 -5.58 -8.28 -5.23
CA ASP A 171 -6.42 -7.08 -5.20
C ASP A 171 -7.61 -7.24 -4.24
N VAL A 172 -8.20 -8.45 -4.17
CA VAL A 172 -9.25 -8.75 -3.19
C VAL A 172 -8.70 -8.80 -1.76
N ALA A 173 -7.56 -9.47 -1.55
CA ALA A 173 -6.91 -9.51 -0.24
C ALA A 173 -6.63 -8.11 0.30
N LYS A 174 -6.13 -7.20 -0.55
CA LYS A 174 -5.88 -5.80 -0.20
C LYS A 174 -7.16 -5.05 0.17
N LYS A 175 -8.26 -5.25 -0.56
CA LYS A 175 -9.58 -4.67 -0.22
C LYS A 175 -10.10 -5.16 1.13
N LEU A 176 -9.70 -6.34 1.56
CA LEU A 176 -10.04 -6.89 2.87
C LEU A 176 -9.07 -6.49 4.00
N GLY A 177 -8.05 -5.67 3.70
CA GLY A 177 -7.11 -5.14 4.67
C GLY A 177 -5.76 -5.88 4.78
N MET A 178 -5.54 -6.95 4.00
CA MET A 178 -4.24 -7.64 3.98
C MET A 178 -3.19 -6.83 3.20
N LYS A 179 -1.90 -6.99 3.52
CA LYS A 179 -0.84 -6.70 2.56
C LYS A 179 -0.81 -7.81 1.50
N GLY A 180 -0.37 -7.49 0.28
CA GLY A 180 -0.35 -8.46 -0.81
C GLY A 180 0.93 -8.40 -1.63
N ILE A 181 1.50 -9.57 -1.93
CA ILE A 181 2.66 -9.74 -2.82
C ILE A 181 2.22 -10.60 -4.00
N VAL A 182 2.33 -10.07 -5.21
CA VAL A 182 2.14 -10.87 -6.44
C VAL A 182 3.41 -11.69 -6.64
N PHE A 183 3.28 -13.00 -6.54
CA PHE A 183 4.39 -13.94 -6.74
C PHE A 183 4.79 -14.02 -8.21
N ARG A 184 6.08 -14.04 -8.49
CA ARG A 184 6.66 -14.26 -9.82
C ARG A 184 7.74 -15.34 -9.78
N ASP A 185 8.60 -15.29 -8.78
CA ASP A 185 9.67 -16.24 -8.55
C ASP A 185 10.16 -16.15 -7.10
N HIS A 186 10.98 -17.11 -6.68
CA HIS A 186 11.51 -17.21 -5.32
C HIS A 186 12.35 -15.99 -4.92
N ASP A 187 13.24 -15.51 -5.80
CA ASP A 187 14.16 -14.42 -5.45
C ASP A 187 13.42 -13.10 -5.25
N GLN A 188 12.43 -12.83 -6.12
CA GLN A 188 11.53 -11.68 -5.94
C GLN A 188 10.73 -11.81 -4.64
N LEU A 189 10.19 -12.99 -4.33
CA LEU A 189 9.44 -13.20 -3.10
C LEU A 189 10.27 -12.89 -1.86
N ILE A 190 11.51 -13.39 -1.79
CA ILE A 190 12.39 -13.12 -0.65
C ILE A 190 12.67 -11.63 -0.50
N ALA A 191 12.96 -10.93 -1.59
CA ALA A 191 13.22 -9.49 -1.57
C ALA A 191 11.98 -8.69 -1.11
N ASP A 192 10.79 -9.03 -1.62
CA ASP A 192 9.55 -8.35 -1.27
C ASP A 192 9.09 -8.66 0.17
N LEU A 193 9.28 -9.90 0.64
CA LEU A 193 9.05 -10.26 2.04
C LEU A 193 10.00 -9.53 2.98
N ASP A 194 11.30 -9.53 2.70
CA ASP A 194 12.28 -8.83 3.52
C ASP A 194 11.95 -7.35 3.62
N LYS A 195 11.59 -6.71 2.50
CA LYS A 195 11.14 -5.32 2.47
C LYS A 195 9.89 -5.10 3.30
N ALA A 196 8.87 -5.95 3.15
CA ALA A 196 7.60 -5.81 3.85
C ALA A 196 7.71 -6.05 5.36
N LEU A 197 8.56 -7.02 5.76
CA LEU A 197 8.77 -7.41 7.15
C LEU A 197 9.76 -6.48 7.86
N THR A 198 10.81 -6.00 7.17
CA THR A 198 11.76 -5.02 7.70
C THR A 198 11.05 -3.70 8.00
N LYS A 199 10.22 -3.23 7.07
CA LYS A 199 9.40 -2.03 7.30
C LYS A 199 8.46 -2.20 8.50
N ASP A 200 7.87 -3.38 8.68
CA ASP A 200 6.94 -3.65 9.79
C ASP A 200 7.67 -3.84 11.14
N ALA A 201 8.84 -4.47 11.13
CA ALA A 201 9.65 -4.73 12.33
C ALA A 201 10.44 -3.49 12.81
N SER A 202 10.55 -2.44 11.98
CA SER A 202 11.34 -1.25 12.31
C SER A 202 10.77 -0.45 13.48
N HIS A 203 9.46 -0.56 13.78
CA HIS A 203 8.81 0.16 14.89
C HIS A 203 7.41 -0.39 15.21
N ASP A 204 6.99 -0.24 16.45
CA ASP A 204 5.68 -0.69 16.95
C ASP A 204 4.51 0.17 16.45
N ARG A 205 4.79 1.35 15.91
CA ARG A 205 3.78 2.32 15.43
C ARG A 205 4.11 2.77 14.02
N ILE A 206 3.05 3.14 13.30
CA ILE A 206 3.17 3.79 11.98
C ILE A 206 3.52 5.26 12.21
N THR A 207 4.69 5.68 11.78
CA THR A 207 5.17 7.06 11.97
C THR A 207 4.72 7.95 10.82
N VAL A 208 4.03 9.05 11.14
CA VAL A 208 3.59 10.09 10.21
C VAL A 208 4.35 11.37 10.53
N LEU A 209 5.33 11.72 9.71
CA LEU A 209 6.09 12.95 9.82
C LEU A 209 5.36 14.08 9.09
N CYS A 210 4.96 15.11 9.82
CA CYS A 210 4.29 16.30 9.29
C CYS A 210 5.29 17.46 9.19
N TYR A 211 5.84 17.65 7.99
CA TYR A 211 6.84 18.71 7.73
C TYR A 211 6.16 19.94 7.13
N GLY A 212 6.22 21.07 7.82
CA GLY A 212 5.50 22.26 7.41
C GLY A 212 5.94 23.54 8.11
N ASP A 213 5.16 24.59 7.94
CA ASP A 213 5.38 25.93 8.43
C ASP A 213 4.63 26.26 9.74
N SER A 214 4.20 27.52 9.90
CA SER A 214 3.43 28.01 11.05
C SER A 214 2.07 27.30 11.18
N ASN A 215 1.43 26.91 10.09
CA ASN A 215 0.18 26.16 10.11
C ASN A 215 0.38 24.74 10.66
N THR A 216 1.53 24.13 10.44
CA THR A 216 1.90 22.84 11.05
C THR A 216 2.40 23.02 12.49
N TYR A 217 3.12 24.10 12.79
CA TYR A 217 3.48 24.48 14.15
C TYR A 217 2.24 24.70 15.03
N GLY A 218 1.14 25.18 14.43
CA GLY A 218 -0.08 25.54 15.13
C GLY A 218 -0.02 26.97 15.68
N TYR A 219 0.46 27.91 14.86
CA TYR A 219 0.44 29.34 15.21
C TYR A 219 -1.00 29.80 15.45
N ASP A 220 -1.19 30.52 16.56
CA ASP A 220 -2.48 31.10 16.94
C ASP A 220 -2.46 32.62 16.61
N PRO A 221 -3.21 33.02 15.59
CA PRO A 221 -3.22 34.42 15.14
C PRO A 221 -3.88 35.40 16.13
N GLU A 222 -4.74 34.92 17.02
CA GLU A 222 -5.41 35.76 18.01
C GLU A 222 -4.47 36.15 19.16
N THR A 223 -3.61 35.21 19.58
CA THR A 223 -2.70 35.43 20.72
C THR A 223 -1.25 35.71 20.30
N CYS A 224 -0.95 35.62 18.98
CA CYS A 224 0.41 35.59 18.42
C CYS A 224 1.30 34.51 19.07
N GLY A 225 0.69 33.47 19.57
CA GLY A 225 1.31 32.36 20.26
C GLY A 225 1.23 31.04 19.52
N ARG A 226 0.90 29.99 20.26
CA ARG A 226 0.70 28.65 19.71
C ARG A 226 -0.62 28.08 20.24
N TYR A 227 -1.45 27.52 19.39
CA TYR A 227 -2.65 26.82 19.81
C TYR A 227 -2.36 25.76 20.88
N PRO A 228 -3.28 25.56 21.85
CA PRO A 228 -3.23 24.40 22.75
C PRO A 228 -2.99 23.10 21.99
N TYR A 229 -2.28 22.17 22.62
CA TYR A 229 -1.83 20.94 21.97
C TYR A 229 -2.97 20.18 21.26
N GLU A 230 -4.13 20.08 21.95
CA GLU A 230 -5.32 19.36 21.49
C GLU A 230 -6.05 20.01 20.31
N LYS A 231 -5.72 21.27 19.97
CA LYS A 231 -6.35 22.01 18.87
C LYS A 231 -5.56 21.97 17.57
N ARG A 232 -4.30 21.54 17.62
CA ARG A 232 -3.42 21.51 16.44
C ARG A 232 -3.79 20.35 15.52
N TRP A 233 -3.79 20.58 14.22
CA TRP A 233 -4.18 19.55 13.25
C TRP A 233 -3.37 18.26 13.36
N THR A 234 -2.08 18.34 13.67
CA THR A 234 -1.21 17.16 13.85
C THR A 234 -1.66 16.29 15.03
N THR A 235 -2.07 16.91 16.12
CA THR A 235 -2.59 16.22 17.31
C THR A 235 -3.98 15.63 17.04
N LEU A 236 -4.85 16.40 16.36
CA LEU A 236 -6.18 15.93 15.96
C LEU A 236 -6.07 14.73 15.02
N LEU A 237 -5.17 14.79 14.03
CA LEU A 237 -4.89 13.68 13.13
C LEU A 237 -4.44 12.42 13.90
N GLY A 238 -3.51 12.57 14.84
CA GLY A 238 -3.06 11.47 15.68
C GLY A 238 -4.19 10.83 16.49
N GLY A 239 -5.09 11.66 17.04
CA GLY A 239 -6.29 11.19 17.73
C GLY A 239 -7.25 10.41 16.82
N MET A 240 -7.45 10.85 15.58
CA MET A 240 -8.30 10.17 14.59
C MET A 240 -7.69 8.86 14.10
N LEU A 241 -6.37 8.83 13.85
CA LEU A 241 -5.65 7.64 13.39
C LEU A 241 -5.55 6.55 14.47
N GLY A 242 -5.57 6.96 15.75
CA GLY A 242 -5.53 6.04 16.89
C GLY A 242 -4.11 5.63 17.32
N SER A 243 -4.02 4.83 18.38
CA SER A 243 -2.78 4.51 19.09
C SER A 243 -1.73 3.74 18.28
N ARG A 244 -2.11 3.20 17.13
CA ARG A 244 -1.20 2.53 16.20
C ARG A 244 -0.33 3.51 15.43
N TYR A 245 -0.70 4.79 15.41
CA TYR A 245 0.03 5.83 14.70
C TYR A 245 0.76 6.76 15.66
N GLU A 246 1.93 7.21 15.25
CA GLU A 246 2.68 8.28 15.88
C GLU A 246 2.78 9.44 14.90
N VAL A 247 2.12 10.55 15.21
CA VAL A 247 2.13 11.76 14.37
C VAL A 247 3.13 12.76 14.94
N ILE A 248 4.19 13.01 14.18
CA ILE A 248 5.28 13.90 14.56
C ILE A 248 5.09 15.24 13.87
N SER A 249 5.03 16.32 14.66
CA SER A 249 4.85 17.69 14.16
C SER A 249 6.21 18.41 14.02
N GLU A 250 6.65 18.59 12.78
CA GLU A 250 7.85 19.36 12.41
C GLU A 250 7.46 20.68 11.73
N GLY A 251 6.65 21.47 12.44
CA GLY A 251 6.23 22.81 12.03
C GLY A 251 7.23 23.89 12.48
N LEU A 252 7.63 24.77 11.57
CA LEU A 252 8.53 25.89 11.84
C LEU A 252 7.96 27.19 11.25
N ASN A 253 7.68 28.18 12.10
CA ASN A 253 7.14 29.46 11.66
C ASN A 253 8.02 30.13 10.61
N GLY A 254 7.43 30.45 9.45
CA GLY A 254 8.14 31.11 8.35
C GLY A 254 8.96 30.15 7.48
N ARG A 255 8.81 28.82 7.62
CA ARG A 255 9.51 27.85 6.76
C ARG A 255 9.04 27.97 5.32
N THR A 256 10.00 28.10 4.41
CA THR A 256 9.82 28.04 2.95
C THR A 256 9.99 26.61 2.44
N THR A 257 9.74 26.36 1.17
CA THR A 257 10.05 25.09 0.51
C THR A 257 11.57 24.86 0.44
N ALA A 258 12.25 25.46 -0.53
CA ALA A 258 13.69 25.31 -0.75
C ALA A 258 14.43 26.65 -0.95
N TYR A 259 13.84 27.74 -0.53
CA TYR A 259 14.37 29.11 -0.75
C TYR A 259 14.80 29.77 0.55
N ASP A 260 15.95 30.43 0.47
CA ASP A 260 16.51 31.18 1.63
C ASP A 260 15.78 32.50 1.86
N ARG A 261 15.48 32.79 3.10
CA ARG A 261 15.07 34.15 3.54
C ARG A 261 16.28 34.93 3.99
N GLN A 262 16.32 36.22 3.63
CA GLN A 262 17.41 37.08 4.06
C GLN A 262 17.50 37.12 5.60
N GLY A 263 18.68 36.80 6.12
CA GLY A 263 18.93 36.77 7.56
C GLY A 263 18.30 35.58 8.30
N ALA A 264 17.65 34.65 7.61
CA ALA A 264 16.97 33.52 8.20
C ALA A 264 17.07 32.22 7.34
N ALA A 265 18.26 31.93 6.81
CA ALA A 265 18.51 30.73 5.96
C ALA A 265 18.10 29.41 6.65
N TRP A 266 18.08 29.35 7.97
CA TRP A 266 17.61 28.21 8.76
C TRP A 266 16.09 27.92 8.57
N LYS A 267 15.34 28.82 7.95
CA LYS A 267 13.92 28.64 7.59
C LYS A 267 13.75 27.97 6.22
N ASN A 268 14.82 27.78 5.45
CA ASN A 268 14.77 27.01 4.22
C ASN A 268 14.49 25.54 4.56
N GLY A 269 13.35 25.03 4.06
CA GLY A 269 12.90 23.68 4.34
C GLY A 269 13.90 22.62 3.88
N ALA A 270 14.48 22.75 2.70
CA ALA A 270 15.46 21.79 2.19
C ALA A 270 16.72 21.73 3.06
N SER A 271 17.15 22.83 3.67
CA SER A 271 18.39 22.88 4.45
C SER A 271 18.40 22.00 5.70
N SER A 272 17.23 21.71 6.28
CA SER A 272 17.10 20.91 7.51
C SER A 272 16.36 19.58 7.32
N PHE A 273 15.87 19.30 6.11
CA PHE A 273 14.95 18.18 5.91
C PHE A 273 15.63 16.80 6.07
N THR A 274 16.83 16.62 5.53
CA THR A 274 17.61 15.37 5.69
C THR A 274 17.88 15.08 7.16
N ALA A 275 18.25 16.10 7.95
CA ALA A 275 18.46 15.93 9.39
C ALA A 275 17.16 15.56 10.10
N CYS A 276 16.03 16.14 9.70
CA CYS A 276 14.71 15.82 10.21
C CYS A 276 14.32 14.36 9.90
N LEU A 277 14.45 13.92 8.64
CA LEU A 277 14.21 12.53 8.24
C LEU A 277 15.10 11.57 9.03
N GLY A 278 16.38 11.88 9.18
CA GLY A 278 17.34 11.07 9.93
C GLY A 278 17.04 10.99 11.43
N THR A 279 16.47 12.04 12.02
CA THR A 279 16.11 12.10 13.44
C THR A 279 14.89 11.24 13.75
N HIS A 280 13.91 11.24 12.86
CA HIS A 280 12.60 10.59 13.09
C HIS A 280 12.46 9.21 12.41
N LYS A 281 13.51 8.71 11.75
CA LYS A 281 13.46 7.38 11.15
C LYS A 281 13.24 6.29 12.21
N PRO A 282 12.49 5.24 11.88
CA PRO A 282 11.83 5.00 10.60
C PRO A 282 10.52 5.78 10.47
N VAL A 283 10.28 6.32 9.28
CA VAL A 283 9.08 7.10 8.93
C VAL A 283 8.29 6.33 7.88
N ASP A 284 6.98 6.17 8.08
CA ASP A 284 6.10 5.48 7.11
C ASP A 284 5.38 6.44 6.18
N TYR A 285 5.00 7.60 6.66
CA TYR A 285 4.36 8.68 5.91
C TYR A 285 5.10 9.99 6.11
N VAL A 286 5.31 10.73 5.04
CA VAL A 286 5.81 12.10 5.08
C VAL A 286 4.76 13.00 4.45
N ILE A 287 4.15 13.86 5.26
CA ILE A 287 3.26 14.94 4.80
C ILE A 287 4.12 16.20 4.66
N ILE A 288 4.19 16.76 3.45
CA ILE A 288 4.88 18.03 3.19
C ILE A 288 3.83 19.08 2.89
N MET A 289 3.63 20.03 3.81
CA MET A 289 2.68 21.14 3.66
C MET A 289 3.43 22.46 3.81
N LEU A 290 3.95 22.96 2.71
CA LEU A 290 4.76 24.17 2.58
C LEU A 290 4.37 24.96 1.32
N GLY A 291 4.74 26.22 1.25
CA GLY A 291 4.50 27.12 0.11
C GLY A 291 3.82 28.43 0.51
N THR A 292 3.18 28.51 1.66
CA THR A 292 2.57 29.77 2.14
C THR A 292 3.60 30.89 2.24
N ASN A 293 4.72 30.64 2.90
CA ASN A 293 5.78 31.61 3.09
C ASN A 293 6.59 31.92 1.84
N ASP A 294 6.53 31.04 0.85
CA ASP A 294 7.14 31.25 -0.46
C ASP A 294 6.35 32.27 -1.30
N CYS A 295 5.06 32.47 -0.98
CA CYS A 295 4.22 33.49 -1.58
C CYS A 295 4.52 34.92 -1.09
N ASP A 296 5.35 35.10 -0.08
CA ASP A 296 5.73 36.45 0.40
C ASP A 296 6.43 37.25 -0.72
N GLU A 297 6.04 38.51 -0.89
CA GLU A 297 6.62 39.41 -1.90
C GLU A 297 8.14 39.54 -1.78
N GLU A 298 8.67 39.45 -0.57
CA GLU A 298 10.12 39.55 -0.29
C GLU A 298 10.95 38.54 -1.12
N LEU A 299 10.36 37.36 -1.41
CA LEU A 299 11.04 36.30 -2.18
C LEU A 299 10.91 36.46 -3.68
N GLY A 300 9.90 37.17 -4.17
CA GLY A 300 9.67 37.41 -5.58
C GLY A 300 9.47 36.16 -6.43
N LEU A 301 9.01 35.07 -5.84
CA LEU A 301 8.84 33.78 -6.49
C LEU A 301 7.52 33.72 -7.27
N SER A 302 7.54 32.99 -8.39
CA SER A 302 6.31 32.58 -9.08
C SER A 302 5.77 31.27 -8.48
N ALA A 303 4.52 30.95 -8.79
CA ALA A 303 3.94 29.64 -8.41
C ALA A 303 4.74 28.44 -8.95
N VAL A 304 5.42 28.61 -10.12
CA VAL A 304 6.29 27.56 -10.70
C VAL A 304 7.56 27.40 -9.85
N ASP A 305 8.20 28.50 -9.45
CA ASP A 305 9.38 28.44 -8.59
C ASP A 305 9.03 27.76 -7.25
N ILE A 306 7.88 28.11 -6.66
CA ILE A 306 7.40 27.47 -5.41
C ILE A 306 7.19 25.96 -5.60
N ALA A 307 6.63 25.57 -6.75
CA ALA A 307 6.44 24.15 -7.10
C ALA A 307 7.77 23.41 -7.28
N ASP A 308 8.77 24.04 -7.91
CA ASP A 308 10.13 23.47 -8.02
C ASP A 308 10.78 23.26 -6.64
N GLY A 309 10.50 24.17 -5.69
CA GLY A 309 10.90 24.02 -4.29
C GLY A 309 10.23 22.81 -3.61
N MET A 310 8.94 22.59 -3.86
CA MET A 310 8.23 21.40 -3.36
C MET A 310 8.77 20.13 -3.99
N GLU A 311 9.00 20.09 -5.30
CA GLU A 311 9.58 18.93 -5.98
C GLU A 311 10.97 18.59 -5.42
N THR A 312 11.77 19.60 -5.08
CA THR A 312 13.06 19.39 -4.39
C THR A 312 12.88 18.60 -3.09
N LEU A 313 11.89 18.94 -2.27
CA LEU A 313 11.63 18.22 -1.01
C LEU A 313 11.15 16.80 -1.27
N VAL A 314 10.30 16.58 -2.26
CA VAL A 314 9.85 15.22 -2.64
C VAL A 314 11.04 14.35 -3.05
N ARG A 315 11.90 14.86 -3.93
CA ARG A 315 13.13 14.15 -4.33
C ARG A 315 14.06 13.84 -3.14
N MET A 316 14.21 14.76 -2.21
CA MET A 316 15.01 14.51 -1.00
C MET A 316 14.47 13.31 -0.20
N VAL A 317 13.15 13.16 -0.08
CA VAL A 317 12.57 11.96 0.56
C VAL A 317 12.94 10.70 -0.22
N GLU A 318 12.75 10.69 -1.54
CA GLU A 318 13.01 9.54 -2.40
C GLU A 318 14.50 9.12 -2.42
N GLU A 319 15.41 10.09 -2.45
CA GLU A 319 16.84 9.85 -2.59
C GLU A 319 17.52 9.49 -1.25
N GLU A 320 17.08 10.08 -0.15
CA GLU A 320 17.78 9.97 1.13
C GLU A 320 17.23 8.86 2.04
N THR A 321 15.92 8.63 2.03
CA THR A 321 15.32 7.65 2.95
C THR A 321 15.72 6.20 2.71
N PRO A 322 16.04 5.73 1.47
CA PRO A 322 16.57 4.38 1.29
C PRO A 322 17.88 4.13 2.06
N ALA A 323 18.78 5.12 2.09
CA ALA A 323 20.01 5.03 2.85
C ALA A 323 19.80 5.16 4.37
N LEU A 324 18.79 5.93 4.79
CA LEU A 324 18.50 6.18 6.20
C LEU A 324 17.74 5.03 6.87
N GLN A 325 16.81 4.35 6.16
CA GLN A 325 15.87 3.40 6.75
C GLN A 325 15.55 2.18 5.87
N GLY A 326 16.17 2.02 4.69
CA GLY A 326 16.01 0.87 3.80
C GLY A 326 14.80 0.93 2.87
N TYR A 327 13.95 1.95 2.95
CA TYR A 327 12.76 2.13 2.09
C TYR A 327 12.38 3.60 1.96
N VAL A 328 11.59 3.92 0.91
CA VAL A 328 10.95 5.23 0.74
C VAL A 328 9.59 5.20 1.45
N PRO A 329 9.29 6.18 2.33
CA PRO A 329 7.96 6.31 2.94
C PRO A 329 6.89 6.69 1.91
N GLU A 330 5.62 6.51 2.26
CA GLU A 330 4.52 7.11 1.51
C GLU A 330 4.60 8.64 1.60
N ILE A 331 4.65 9.33 0.46
CA ILE A 331 4.73 10.79 0.41
C ILE A 331 3.34 11.38 0.18
N ILE A 332 2.97 12.39 0.95
CA ILE A 332 1.76 13.18 0.78
C ILE A 332 2.18 14.63 0.51
N VAL A 333 2.03 15.05 -0.73
CA VAL A 333 2.24 16.45 -1.15
C VAL A 333 0.95 17.22 -0.85
N ALA A 334 1.05 18.23 0.00
CA ALA A 334 -0.10 19.04 0.37
C ALA A 334 0.06 20.49 -0.10
N ALA A 335 -0.88 20.96 -0.91
CA ALA A 335 -0.98 22.37 -1.21
C ALA A 335 -1.59 23.09 0.02
N PRO A 336 -0.90 24.08 0.64
CA PRO A 336 -1.42 24.75 1.81
C PRO A 336 -2.69 25.54 1.50
N ALA A 337 -3.44 25.89 2.54
CA ALA A 337 -4.60 26.75 2.41
C ALA A 337 -4.24 28.07 1.72
N ALA A 338 -5.04 28.48 0.73
CA ALA A 338 -4.76 29.67 -0.03
C ALA A 338 -4.88 30.93 0.84
N ILE A 339 -4.02 31.91 0.56
CA ILE A 339 -4.12 33.26 1.15
C ILE A 339 -5.46 33.85 0.73
N GLN A 340 -6.28 34.26 1.70
CA GLN A 340 -7.64 34.77 1.44
C GLN A 340 -8.05 35.80 2.48
N GLY A 341 -8.96 36.67 2.06
CA GLY A 341 -9.48 37.75 2.93
C GLY A 341 -9.02 39.14 2.49
N ASP A 342 -9.10 40.09 3.37
CA ASP A 342 -8.69 41.49 3.13
C ASP A 342 -7.21 41.66 3.51
N ILE A 343 -6.32 41.38 2.55
CA ILE A 343 -4.86 41.43 2.77
C ILE A 343 -4.36 42.84 3.20
N GLU A 344 -5.08 43.91 2.82
CA GLU A 344 -4.70 45.25 3.23
C GLU A 344 -4.89 45.49 4.75
N LYS A 345 -5.80 44.70 5.37
CA LYS A 345 -6.04 44.73 6.82
C LYS A 345 -5.29 43.67 7.61
N SER A 346 -4.59 42.78 6.91
CA SER A 346 -3.78 41.75 7.54
C SER A 346 -2.64 42.36 8.35
N PRO A 347 -2.29 41.79 9.51
CA PRO A 347 -1.04 42.12 10.20
C PRO A 347 0.21 41.92 9.34
N PHE A 348 0.08 41.18 8.25
CA PHE A 348 1.13 40.86 7.28
C PHE A 348 0.99 41.60 5.95
N ALA A 349 0.24 42.72 5.92
CA ALA A 349 0.01 43.52 4.72
C ALA A 349 1.31 44.04 4.05
N ASP A 350 2.40 44.09 4.78
CA ASP A 350 3.74 44.44 4.27
C ASP A 350 4.40 43.33 3.45
N LYS A 351 3.87 42.09 3.48
CA LYS A 351 4.40 40.91 2.79
C LYS A 351 3.43 40.34 1.78
N LEU A 352 2.13 40.55 2.00
CA LEU A 352 1.06 39.94 1.19
C LEU A 352 0.61 40.91 0.10
N THR A 353 0.62 40.44 -1.13
CA THR A 353 0.19 41.18 -2.32
C THR A 353 -0.83 40.39 -3.12
N GLU A 354 -1.44 41.00 -4.15
CA GLU A 354 -2.27 40.27 -5.10
C GLU A 354 -1.52 39.09 -5.76
N ALA A 355 -0.19 39.23 -5.96
CA ALA A 355 0.65 38.16 -6.47
C ALA A 355 0.75 37.00 -5.46
N SER A 356 0.86 37.31 -4.16
CA SER A 356 0.86 36.29 -3.09
C SER A 356 -0.45 35.48 -3.09
N VAL A 357 -1.61 36.16 -3.20
CA VAL A 357 -2.91 35.50 -3.29
C VAL A 357 -3.00 34.63 -4.54
N LYS A 358 -2.58 35.15 -5.70
CA LYS A 358 -2.57 34.42 -6.95
C LYS A 358 -1.70 33.17 -6.88
N ASN A 359 -0.46 33.30 -6.42
CA ASN A 359 0.48 32.18 -6.29
C ASN A 359 -0.08 31.09 -5.38
N SER A 360 -0.65 31.46 -4.21
CA SER A 360 -1.23 30.49 -3.26
C SER A 360 -2.38 29.64 -3.85
N LEU A 361 -3.06 30.15 -4.85
CA LEU A 361 -4.09 29.40 -5.60
C LEU A 361 -3.48 28.56 -6.73
N GLU A 362 -2.45 29.07 -7.41
CA GLU A 362 -1.84 28.42 -8.58
C GLU A 362 -0.92 27.24 -8.19
N ILE A 363 -0.38 27.19 -6.98
CA ILE A 363 0.47 26.06 -6.53
C ILE A 363 -0.31 24.76 -6.40
N GLY A 364 -1.61 24.76 -6.09
CA GLY A 364 -2.40 23.54 -5.93
C GLY A 364 -2.34 22.63 -7.17
N PRO A 365 -2.74 23.11 -8.37
CA PRO A 365 -2.62 22.32 -9.61
C PRO A 365 -1.20 21.89 -9.96
N LEU A 366 -0.17 22.67 -9.59
CA LEU A 366 1.24 22.33 -9.83
C LEU A 366 1.69 21.21 -8.88
N TYR A 367 1.35 21.29 -7.59
CA TYR A 367 1.67 20.26 -6.61
C TYR A 367 0.97 18.93 -6.92
N ARG A 368 -0.25 18.97 -7.46
CA ARG A 368 -0.93 17.77 -7.95
C ARG A 368 -0.11 17.06 -9.03
N LYS A 369 0.42 17.81 -10.00
CA LYS A 369 1.27 17.23 -11.07
C LYS A 369 2.55 16.63 -10.50
N ILE A 370 3.18 17.27 -9.52
CA ILE A 370 4.36 16.74 -8.84
C ILE A 370 4.01 15.41 -8.15
N ALA A 371 2.91 15.38 -7.39
CA ALA A 371 2.46 14.17 -6.74
C ALA A 371 2.21 13.02 -7.74
N GLU A 372 1.50 13.30 -8.84
CA GLU A 372 1.24 12.33 -9.90
C GLU A 372 2.54 11.83 -10.56
N TRP A 373 3.51 12.71 -10.82
CA TRP A 373 4.78 12.37 -11.44
C TRP A 373 5.65 11.46 -10.56
N HIS A 374 5.67 11.72 -9.25
CA HIS A 374 6.45 10.97 -8.26
C HIS A 374 5.68 9.78 -7.65
N GLY A 375 4.43 9.51 -8.08
CA GLY A 375 3.60 8.45 -7.48
C GLY A 375 3.25 8.73 -6.01
N ALA A 376 3.30 10.00 -5.60
CA ALA A 376 2.92 10.45 -4.27
C ALA A 376 1.40 10.71 -4.19
N ARG A 377 0.86 10.75 -2.98
CA ARG A 377 -0.53 11.17 -2.75
C ARG A 377 -0.60 12.69 -2.75
N PHE A 378 -1.76 13.22 -3.12
CA PHE A 378 -2.01 14.66 -3.13
C PHE A 378 -3.14 15.03 -2.17
N ALA A 379 -2.92 16.09 -1.39
CA ALA A 379 -3.91 16.71 -0.53
C ALA A 379 -4.12 18.17 -0.93
N ASP A 380 -5.34 18.53 -1.34
CA ASP A 380 -5.68 19.89 -1.74
C ASP A 380 -6.36 20.63 -0.59
N THR A 381 -5.65 21.55 0.01
CA THR A 381 -6.19 22.42 1.06
C THR A 381 -6.34 23.88 0.61
N THR A 382 -6.16 24.18 -0.68
CA THR A 382 -6.25 25.53 -1.22
C THR A 382 -7.65 26.14 -1.09
N SER A 383 -8.68 25.31 -0.97
CA SER A 383 -10.08 25.77 -0.83
C SER A 383 -10.83 25.01 0.27
N GLY A 384 -11.87 25.65 0.82
CA GLY A 384 -12.73 25.01 1.81
C GLY A 384 -12.19 24.98 3.23
N ILE A 385 -10.94 25.42 3.45
CA ILE A 385 -10.31 25.51 4.76
C ILE A 385 -10.50 26.92 5.35
N GLU A 386 -10.89 26.96 6.61
CA GLU A 386 -11.14 28.23 7.30
C GLU A 386 -9.81 28.87 7.77
N ILE A 387 -9.58 30.07 7.24
CA ILE A 387 -8.41 30.91 7.55
C ILE A 387 -8.84 32.08 8.44
N SER A 388 -7.95 32.53 9.28
CA SER A 388 -8.15 33.66 10.19
C SER A 388 -8.17 35.01 9.45
N GLN A 389 -8.44 36.09 10.19
CA GLN A 389 -8.43 37.46 9.66
C GLN A 389 -7.04 37.95 9.25
N ASP A 390 -5.98 37.24 9.61
CA ASP A 390 -4.62 37.55 9.19
C ASP A 390 -4.31 37.07 7.77
N CYS A 391 -5.24 36.38 7.12
CA CYS A 391 -5.25 35.95 5.71
C CYS A 391 -4.40 34.72 5.38
N GLU A 392 -3.59 34.17 6.29
CA GLU A 392 -2.69 33.03 6.00
C GLU A 392 -2.71 31.91 7.04
N HIS A 393 -3.17 32.16 8.27
CA HIS A 393 -3.15 31.15 9.32
C HIS A 393 -4.53 30.51 9.55
N LEU A 394 -4.47 29.22 9.91
CA LEU A 394 -5.66 28.42 10.20
C LEU A 394 -6.39 28.91 11.45
N THR A 395 -7.72 28.92 11.42
CA THR A 395 -8.52 28.98 12.65
C THR A 395 -8.53 27.60 13.34
N GLU A 396 -9.08 27.51 14.57
CA GLU A 396 -9.30 26.22 15.23
C GLU A 396 -10.13 25.25 14.36
N LYS A 397 -11.12 25.77 13.63
CA LYS A 397 -11.91 24.98 12.68
C LYS A 397 -11.08 24.57 11.47
N GLY A 398 -10.23 25.48 10.94
CA GLY A 398 -9.29 25.16 9.87
C GLY A 398 -8.34 24.01 10.24
N HIS A 399 -7.81 24.02 11.47
CA HIS A 399 -7.00 22.91 11.98
C HIS A 399 -7.76 21.56 11.96
N ARG A 400 -9.02 21.54 12.35
CA ARG A 400 -9.85 20.32 12.31
C ARG A 400 -10.07 19.84 10.87
N GLN A 401 -10.40 20.76 9.95
CA GLN A 401 -10.62 20.45 8.54
C GLN A 401 -9.38 19.84 7.88
N ILE A 402 -8.18 20.37 8.18
CA ILE A 402 -6.88 19.83 7.72
C ILE A 402 -6.67 18.41 8.27
N ALA A 403 -6.94 18.18 9.55
CA ALA A 403 -6.80 16.86 10.17
C ALA A 403 -7.74 15.82 9.54
N GLU A 404 -9.00 16.18 9.29
CA GLU A 404 -9.99 15.32 8.63
C GLU A 404 -9.56 14.96 7.21
N LEU A 405 -9.07 15.94 6.44
CA LEU A 405 -8.59 15.71 5.08
C LEU A 405 -7.38 14.76 5.05
N PHE A 406 -6.39 14.96 5.91
CA PHE A 406 -5.24 14.04 5.96
C PHE A 406 -5.62 12.66 6.48
N PHE A 407 -6.58 12.56 7.40
CA PHE A 407 -7.12 11.28 7.83
C PHE A 407 -7.71 10.52 6.63
N ASP A 408 -8.55 11.18 5.82
CA ASP A 408 -9.13 10.58 4.63
C ASP A 408 -8.07 10.17 3.60
N VAL A 409 -7.06 11.03 3.35
CA VAL A 409 -5.95 10.72 2.43
C VAL A 409 -5.14 9.52 2.91
N ILE A 410 -4.85 9.39 4.20
CA ILE A 410 -4.11 8.24 4.76
C ILE A 410 -4.96 6.97 4.69
N LYS A 411 -6.29 7.06 4.90
CA LYS A 411 -7.21 5.92 4.93
C LYS A 411 -7.77 5.50 3.57
N ALA A 412 -7.65 6.32 2.53
CA ALA A 412 -8.24 6.07 1.21
C ALA A 412 -7.78 4.79 0.50
N GLU A 413 -6.79 4.06 1.03
CA GLU A 413 -6.26 2.80 0.48
C GLU A 413 -6.17 1.67 1.54
N LEU A 414 -6.90 1.82 2.64
CA LEU A 414 -7.12 0.73 3.59
C LEU A 414 -8.49 0.07 3.27
#